data_187dffbdcd2df87a23775c495a63557d
#
_entry.id   187dffbdcd2df87a23775c495a63557d
#
_cell.length_a   1.000
_cell.length_b   1.000
_cell.length_c   1.000
_cell.angle_alpha   90.00
_cell.angle_beta   90.00
_cell.angle_gamma   90.00
#
_symmetry.space_group_name_H-M   'P 1'
#
loop_
_entity.id
_entity.type
_entity.pdbx_description
1 polymer ?
#
loop_
_entity_poly.entity_id
_entity_poly.type
_entity_poly.pdbx_seq_one_letter_code
_entity_poly.pdbx_strand_id
1 'polypeptide(L)'
;MADAVTSQKLLDTETRTVYKFTNVSDGSGETDVKKIDLSQLNWAIHTMTLSAASTENFKIREVITTYATEHFLVTGFTAGASTVNVIGWDNTNKKATPILTSMSAGDAIVGGVSGSHTETVANSGNFTELDYDVIVNKMQWICNGMQVNVEWDGSTAETLIAGLSGNGVYNGNNLEFPAIPINASGDSGNVLGDIQFSTAGAASGDTYTIWIELSKKPSGYNTPHYEHNSTLGFPVDYKVGNRP
;
A
#
# COMPACT_ATOMS: atom_id res chain seq x y z
N MET A 1 -15.60 29.31 2.98
CA MET A 1 -16.28 27.99 2.81
C MET A 1 -15.15 26.99 2.83
N ALA A 2 -15.26 25.88 3.56
CA ALA A 2 -14.15 24.91 3.58
C ALA A 2 -14.03 24.21 2.23
N ASP A 3 -12.80 23.79 1.86
CA ASP A 3 -12.53 23.00 0.67
C ASP A 3 -13.46 21.78 0.60
N ALA A 4 -14.09 21.57 -0.55
CA ALA A 4 -14.91 20.39 -0.79
C ALA A 4 -14.07 19.32 -1.48
N VAL A 5 -13.31 18.58 -0.68
CA VAL A 5 -12.41 17.51 -1.14
C VAL A 5 -13.11 16.16 -1.07
N THR A 6 -13.03 15.37 -2.14
CA THR A 6 -13.44 13.97 -2.11
C THR A 6 -12.30 13.07 -2.60
N SER A 7 -12.16 11.92 -1.96
CA SER A 7 -11.26 10.85 -2.36
C SER A 7 -12.07 9.56 -2.53
N GLN A 8 -11.92 8.91 -3.65
CA GLN A 8 -12.60 7.65 -3.95
C GLN A 8 -11.59 6.60 -4.43
N LYS A 9 -11.49 5.50 -3.70
CA LYS A 9 -10.77 4.31 -4.16
C LYS A 9 -11.71 3.54 -5.10
N LEU A 10 -11.45 3.61 -6.40
CA LEU A 10 -12.30 3.01 -7.43
C LEU A 10 -11.98 1.52 -7.65
N LEU A 11 -10.73 1.16 -7.48
CA LEU A 11 -10.23 -0.20 -7.65
C LEU A 11 -9.07 -0.42 -6.69
N ASP A 12 -8.99 -1.60 -6.10
CA ASP A 12 -7.85 -2.02 -5.30
C ASP A 12 -7.71 -3.54 -5.39
N THR A 13 -6.88 -3.98 -6.32
CA THR A 13 -6.57 -5.38 -6.60
C THR A 13 -5.18 -5.74 -6.08
N GLU A 14 -4.78 -6.96 -6.28
CA GLU A 14 -3.46 -7.48 -5.93
C GLU A 14 -2.32 -6.72 -6.61
N THR A 15 -2.53 -6.28 -7.85
CA THR A 15 -1.47 -5.72 -8.70
C THR A 15 -1.61 -4.24 -8.98
N ARG A 16 -2.79 -3.66 -8.73
CA ARG A 16 -3.03 -2.25 -9.03
C ARG A 16 -4.11 -1.63 -8.15
N THR A 17 -4.02 -0.33 -8.00
CA THR A 17 -5.06 0.49 -7.40
C THR A 17 -5.36 1.71 -8.26
N VAL A 18 -6.62 2.17 -8.22
CA VAL A 18 -7.08 3.36 -8.94
C VAL A 18 -7.83 4.27 -7.98
N TYR A 19 -7.42 5.50 -7.94
CA TYR A 19 -8.06 6.55 -7.16
C TYR A 19 -8.61 7.66 -8.05
N LYS A 20 -9.65 8.30 -7.56
CA LYS A 20 -10.18 9.56 -8.07
C LYS A 20 -10.24 10.58 -6.95
N PHE A 21 -9.70 11.75 -7.20
CA PHE A 21 -9.72 12.89 -6.30
C PHE A 21 -10.45 14.06 -6.95
N THR A 22 -11.25 14.78 -6.16
CA THR A 22 -11.85 16.04 -6.60
C THR A 22 -11.73 17.07 -5.50
N ASN A 23 -11.56 18.33 -5.88
CA ASN A 23 -11.56 19.46 -4.95
C ASN A 23 -12.29 20.64 -5.59
N VAL A 24 -12.97 21.40 -4.74
CA VAL A 24 -13.41 22.77 -5.02
C VAL A 24 -12.78 23.64 -3.94
N SER A 25 -11.82 24.47 -4.33
CA SER A 25 -11.03 25.28 -3.40
C SER A 25 -11.86 26.39 -2.76
N ASP A 26 -11.62 26.63 -1.48
CA ASP A 26 -12.12 27.80 -0.77
C ASP A 26 -11.21 29.04 -0.91
N GLY A 27 -10.06 28.86 -1.57
CA GLY A 27 -9.02 29.87 -1.77
C GLY A 27 -7.78 29.67 -0.89
N SER A 28 -7.79 28.71 0.05
CA SER A 28 -6.64 28.44 0.91
C SER A 28 -5.62 27.51 0.26
N GLY A 29 -6.07 26.66 -0.66
CA GLY A 29 -5.25 25.63 -1.27
C GLY A 29 -4.94 24.47 -0.34
N GLU A 30 -4.23 23.48 -0.87
CA GLU A 30 -3.73 22.31 -0.13
C GLU A 30 -2.20 22.41 -0.02
N THR A 31 -1.65 22.00 1.10
CA THR A 31 -0.18 21.88 1.31
C THR A 31 0.08 20.52 1.94
N ASP A 32 0.84 19.68 1.26
CA ASP A 32 1.29 18.35 1.69
C ASP A 32 0.16 17.48 2.24
N VAL A 33 -1.00 17.53 1.55
CA VAL A 33 -2.17 16.76 1.96
C VAL A 33 -2.06 15.33 1.46
N LYS A 34 -1.87 14.38 2.38
CA LYS A 34 -1.82 12.94 2.06
C LYS A 34 -3.12 12.51 1.36
N LYS A 35 -2.98 11.93 0.18
CA LYS A 35 -4.07 11.44 -0.66
C LYS A 35 -4.13 9.92 -0.76
N ILE A 36 -2.98 9.29 -0.80
CA ILE A 36 -2.86 7.82 -0.86
C ILE A 36 -1.85 7.39 0.19
N ASP A 37 -2.31 6.63 1.14
CA ASP A 37 -1.51 5.91 2.11
C ASP A 37 -1.29 4.49 1.56
N LEU A 38 -0.05 4.16 1.24
CA LEU A 38 0.30 2.90 0.61
C LEU A 38 0.14 1.71 1.56
N SER A 39 0.31 1.93 2.85
CA SER A 39 0.10 0.90 3.88
C SER A 39 -1.36 0.47 3.99
N GLN A 40 -2.27 1.34 3.57
CA GLN A 40 -3.72 1.11 3.59
C GLN A 40 -4.28 0.51 2.29
N LEU A 41 -3.42 0.07 1.40
CA LEU A 41 -3.85 -0.67 0.22
C LEU A 41 -4.04 -2.15 0.55
N ASN A 42 -5.00 -2.79 -0.12
CA ASN A 42 -5.17 -4.24 -0.02
C ASN A 42 -3.87 -4.94 -0.44
N TRP A 43 -3.56 -6.07 0.20
CA TRP A 43 -2.36 -6.86 -0.04
C TRP A 43 -1.04 -6.22 0.45
N ALA A 44 -1.09 -5.09 1.16
CA ALA A 44 0.08 -4.53 1.83
C ALA A 44 0.56 -5.51 2.91
N ILE A 45 1.85 -5.86 2.86
CA ILE A 45 2.48 -6.77 3.81
C ILE A 45 2.96 -5.96 5.00
N HIS A 46 2.67 -6.47 6.19
CA HIS A 46 3.15 -5.90 7.44
C HIS A 46 3.91 -6.95 8.23
N THR A 47 4.88 -6.53 9.00
CA THR A 47 5.61 -7.41 9.90
C THR A 47 5.01 -7.36 11.29
N MET A 48 4.53 -8.50 11.77
CA MET A 48 4.07 -8.71 13.13
C MET A 48 5.25 -9.20 13.97
N THR A 49 5.53 -8.55 15.10
CA THR A 49 6.58 -8.99 16.03
C THR A 49 5.99 -9.90 17.10
N LEU A 50 6.63 -11.04 17.30
CA LEU A 50 6.25 -12.06 18.28
C LEU A 50 6.98 -11.84 19.61
N SER A 51 6.40 -12.29 20.71
CA SER A 51 6.98 -12.20 22.06
C SER A 51 8.27 -13.02 22.24
N ALA A 52 8.43 -14.04 21.40
CA ALA A 52 9.63 -14.88 21.36
C ALA A 52 9.89 -15.38 19.94
N ALA A 53 11.10 -15.86 19.70
CA ALA A 53 11.39 -16.58 18.47
C ALA A 53 10.53 -17.86 18.40
N SER A 54 9.74 -17.97 17.32
CA SER A 54 8.83 -19.09 17.19
C SER A 54 9.58 -20.36 16.82
N THR A 55 9.36 -21.40 17.59
CA THR A 55 9.78 -22.77 17.27
C THR A 55 8.75 -23.49 16.41
N GLU A 56 7.57 -22.94 16.29
CA GLU A 56 6.49 -23.47 15.49
C GLU A 56 6.57 -22.91 14.05
N ASN A 57 6.04 -23.67 13.13
CA ASN A 57 6.06 -23.27 11.73
C ASN A 57 4.71 -22.64 11.36
N PHE A 58 4.68 -21.31 11.29
CA PHE A 58 3.59 -20.64 10.58
C PHE A 58 3.60 -21.10 9.12
N LYS A 59 2.45 -21.50 8.62
CA LYS A 59 2.33 -21.92 7.22
C LYS A 59 1.96 -20.75 6.36
N ILE A 60 2.65 -20.57 5.26
CA ILE A 60 2.28 -19.58 4.26
C ILE A 60 0.86 -19.86 3.79
N ARG A 61 0.04 -18.80 3.67
CA ARG A 61 -1.40 -18.85 3.42
C ARG A 61 -2.25 -19.38 4.59
N GLU A 62 -1.67 -19.59 5.75
CA GLU A 62 -2.46 -19.80 6.93
C GLU A 62 -3.18 -18.54 7.34
N VAL A 63 -4.44 -18.66 7.69
CA VAL A 63 -5.18 -17.58 8.34
C VAL A 63 -4.98 -17.69 9.83
N ILE A 64 -4.34 -16.71 10.42
CA ILE A 64 -4.18 -16.57 11.86
C ILE A 64 -5.19 -15.55 12.38
N THR A 65 -5.62 -15.76 13.60
CA THR A 65 -6.55 -14.87 14.30
C THR A 65 -5.89 -14.39 15.57
N THR A 66 -5.92 -13.09 15.79
CA THR A 66 -5.50 -12.49 17.06
C THR A 66 -6.70 -11.89 17.73
N TYR A 67 -6.74 -11.99 19.05
CA TYR A 67 -7.77 -11.49 19.93
C TYR A 67 -9.14 -11.22 19.27
N ALA A 68 -10.01 -12.20 19.40
CA ALA A 68 -11.45 -12.22 19.18
C ALA A 68 -12.00 -12.09 17.75
N THR A 69 -11.44 -11.32 16.82
CA THR A 69 -12.11 -11.11 15.52
C THR A 69 -11.21 -10.74 14.35
N GLU A 70 -9.95 -10.43 14.56
CA GLU A 70 -9.08 -9.99 13.48
C GLU A 70 -8.37 -11.16 12.82
N HIS A 71 -8.41 -11.17 11.50
CA HIS A 71 -7.82 -12.24 10.72
C HIS A 71 -6.68 -11.68 9.87
N PHE A 72 -5.59 -12.44 9.81
CA PHE A 72 -4.44 -12.13 8.99
C PHE A 72 -4.04 -13.35 8.19
N LEU A 73 -3.64 -13.14 6.95
CA LEU A 73 -3.09 -14.18 6.12
C LEU A 73 -1.56 -14.12 6.19
N VAL A 74 -0.94 -15.21 6.59
CA VAL A 74 0.52 -15.34 6.64
C VAL A 74 1.09 -15.35 5.22
N THR A 75 2.01 -14.44 4.95
CA THR A 75 2.69 -14.31 3.65
C THR A 75 4.15 -14.72 3.69
N GLY A 76 4.77 -14.69 4.86
CA GLY A 76 6.15 -15.09 5.04
C GLY A 76 6.50 -15.39 6.49
N PHE A 77 7.32 -16.39 6.72
CA PHE A 77 7.84 -16.75 8.03
C PHE A 77 9.17 -17.52 7.88
N THR A 78 10.10 -17.24 8.79
CA THR A 78 11.33 -17.99 8.92
C THR A 78 11.35 -18.67 10.28
N ALA A 79 11.52 -19.99 10.31
CA ALA A 79 11.60 -20.75 11.56
C ALA A 79 12.71 -20.19 12.47
N GLY A 80 12.39 -20.00 13.74
CA GLY A 80 13.31 -19.37 14.71
C GLY A 80 13.33 -17.84 14.67
N ALA A 81 12.56 -17.19 13.78
CA ALA A 81 12.39 -15.74 13.81
C ALA A 81 11.34 -15.31 14.84
N SER A 82 11.51 -14.10 15.34
CA SER A 82 10.53 -13.42 16.19
C SER A 82 9.60 -12.50 15.39
N THR A 83 9.46 -12.76 14.10
CA THR A 83 8.62 -11.96 13.21
C THR A 83 7.88 -12.84 12.22
N VAL A 84 6.68 -12.45 11.84
CA VAL A 84 5.87 -13.07 10.79
C VAL A 84 5.30 -11.99 9.88
N ASN A 85 5.39 -12.20 8.58
CA ASN A 85 4.82 -11.30 7.60
C ASN A 85 3.37 -11.67 7.31
N VAL A 86 2.49 -10.71 7.38
CA VAL A 86 1.05 -10.90 7.25
C VAL A 86 0.41 -9.82 6.38
N ILE A 87 -0.74 -10.13 5.83
CA ILE A 87 -1.68 -9.16 5.26
C ILE A 87 -3.00 -9.23 6.02
N GLY A 88 -3.74 -8.13 6.05
CA GLY A 88 -5.11 -8.14 6.59
C GLY A 88 -6.01 -9.06 5.76
N TRP A 89 -6.90 -9.81 6.43
CA TRP A 89 -7.73 -10.81 5.78
C TRP A 89 -9.20 -10.74 6.22
N ASP A 90 -10.09 -10.56 5.27
CA ASP A 90 -11.53 -10.73 5.48
C ASP A 90 -11.88 -12.22 5.34
N ASN A 91 -12.01 -12.90 6.47
CA ASN A 91 -12.27 -14.34 6.47
C ASN A 91 -13.67 -14.71 5.97
N THR A 92 -14.61 -13.78 5.95
CA THR A 92 -15.97 -14.00 5.44
C THR A 92 -15.97 -13.99 3.91
N ASN A 93 -15.39 -12.96 3.32
CA ASN A 93 -15.36 -12.77 1.87
C ASN A 93 -14.12 -13.37 1.19
N LYS A 94 -13.20 -13.95 1.98
CA LYS A 94 -11.95 -14.58 1.50
C LYS A 94 -11.12 -13.65 0.63
N LYS A 95 -10.91 -12.44 1.08
CA LYS A 95 -10.15 -11.41 0.37
C LYS A 95 -9.22 -10.63 1.29
N ALA A 96 -8.17 -10.08 0.71
CA ALA A 96 -7.29 -9.16 1.42
C ALA A 96 -8.00 -7.86 1.78
N THR A 97 -7.65 -7.33 2.94
CA THR A 97 -8.11 -6.03 3.46
C THR A 97 -6.92 -5.23 3.99
N PRO A 98 -7.02 -3.91 4.10
CA PRO A 98 -6.03 -3.15 4.85
C PRO A 98 -5.96 -3.60 6.30
N ILE A 99 -4.80 -3.48 6.93
CA ILE A 99 -4.65 -3.62 8.38
C ILE A 99 -4.92 -2.24 8.99
N LEU A 100 -6.08 -2.09 9.62
CA LEU A 100 -6.52 -0.81 10.20
C LEU A 100 -6.41 -0.76 11.72
N THR A 101 -6.09 -1.89 12.34
CA THR A 101 -6.15 -2.06 13.79
C THR A 101 -4.77 -2.26 14.39
N SER A 102 -4.59 -1.72 15.57
CA SER A 102 -3.44 -2.01 16.42
C SER A 102 -3.74 -3.23 17.29
N MET A 103 -2.75 -4.10 17.45
CA MET A 103 -2.82 -5.21 18.40
C MET A 103 -2.23 -4.82 19.75
N SER A 104 -2.64 -5.53 20.79
CA SER A 104 -2.09 -5.34 22.12
C SER A 104 -0.96 -6.34 22.40
N ALA A 105 0.04 -5.93 23.16
CA ALA A 105 1.07 -6.85 23.65
C ALA A 105 0.42 -7.97 24.47
N GLY A 106 0.83 -9.20 24.19
CA GLY A 106 0.28 -10.39 24.86
C GLY A 106 -0.95 -10.98 24.14
N ASP A 107 -1.44 -10.38 23.07
CA ASP A 107 -2.54 -10.96 22.30
C ASP A 107 -2.14 -12.35 21.79
N ALA A 108 -2.99 -13.32 22.07
CA ALA A 108 -2.77 -14.71 21.63
C ALA A 108 -2.97 -14.84 20.11
N ILE A 109 -2.12 -15.65 19.51
CA ILE A 109 -2.21 -15.99 18.07
C ILE A 109 -2.79 -17.40 17.95
N VAL A 110 -3.86 -17.52 17.18
CA VAL A 110 -4.52 -18.79 16.90
C VAL A 110 -4.44 -19.08 15.40
N GLY A 111 -3.79 -20.18 15.05
CA GLY A 111 -3.69 -20.61 13.66
C GLY A 111 -4.88 -21.46 13.23
N GLY A 112 -5.34 -21.27 12.00
CA GLY A 112 -6.43 -22.06 11.43
C GLY A 112 -6.03 -23.47 10.98
N VAL A 113 -4.75 -23.68 10.67
CA VAL A 113 -4.23 -24.94 10.12
C VAL A 113 -3.31 -25.64 11.10
N SER A 114 -2.45 -24.92 11.77
CA SER A 114 -1.46 -25.47 12.72
C SER A 114 -1.98 -25.55 14.16
N GLY A 115 -3.15 -24.98 14.41
CA GLY A 115 -3.72 -24.92 15.78
C GLY A 115 -3.29 -23.66 16.53
N SER A 116 -3.29 -23.73 17.86
CA SER A 116 -2.83 -22.60 18.67
C SER A 116 -1.33 -22.48 18.61
N HIS A 117 -0.87 -21.27 18.29
CA HIS A 117 0.52 -20.91 18.45
C HIS A 117 0.80 -20.58 19.93
N THR A 118 1.99 -20.88 20.40
CA THR A 118 2.38 -20.57 21.79
C THR A 118 2.86 -19.13 21.94
N GLU A 119 3.20 -18.52 20.83
CA GLU A 119 3.65 -17.14 20.78
C GLU A 119 2.46 -16.17 20.90
N THR A 120 2.77 -15.02 21.46
CA THR A 120 1.85 -13.88 21.53
C THR A 120 2.47 -12.68 20.81
N VAL A 121 1.70 -11.66 20.57
CA VAL A 121 2.19 -10.40 20.02
C VAL A 121 3.13 -9.73 21.02
N ALA A 122 4.33 -9.32 20.58
CA ALA A 122 5.36 -8.80 21.46
C ALA A 122 5.04 -7.40 22.00
N ASN A 123 4.55 -6.54 21.12
CA ASN A 123 4.39 -5.12 21.41
C ASN A 123 2.94 -4.69 21.20
N SER A 124 2.48 -3.81 22.07
CA SER A 124 1.28 -3.03 21.80
C SER A 124 1.60 -2.05 20.69
N GLY A 125 0.74 -1.94 19.72
CA GLY A 125 0.87 -0.94 18.69
C GLY A 125 0.79 -1.53 17.30
N ASN A 126 1.39 -0.82 16.40
CA ASN A 126 1.25 -1.06 14.98
C ASN A 126 2.16 -2.20 14.53
N PHE A 127 1.72 -2.88 13.51
CA PHE A 127 2.59 -3.66 12.67
C PHE A 127 3.71 -2.77 12.13
N THR A 128 4.90 -3.32 11.97
CA THR A 128 5.93 -2.63 11.22
C THR A 128 5.56 -2.67 9.75
N GLU A 129 5.44 -1.51 9.16
CA GLU A 129 5.23 -1.36 7.73
C GLU A 129 6.52 -1.69 6.99
N LEU A 130 6.39 -2.24 5.79
CA LEU A 130 7.51 -2.47 4.89
C LEU A 130 7.66 -1.29 3.93
N ASP A 131 8.79 -1.21 3.27
CA ASP A 131 8.98 -0.27 2.17
C ASP A 131 8.07 -0.69 1.01
N TYR A 132 6.99 0.06 0.83
CA TYR A 132 6.03 -0.21 -0.24
C TYR A 132 6.54 0.35 -1.56
N ASP A 133 6.67 -0.49 -2.57
CA ASP A 133 7.07 -0.07 -3.91
C ASP A 133 5.86 -0.08 -4.85
N VAL A 134 5.56 1.08 -5.38
CA VAL A 134 4.52 1.28 -6.39
C VAL A 134 5.07 2.06 -7.57
N ILE A 135 4.38 1.97 -8.68
CA ILE A 135 4.68 2.73 -9.89
C ILE A 135 3.42 3.48 -10.30
N VAL A 136 3.56 4.78 -10.55
CA VAL A 136 2.50 5.55 -11.21
C VAL A 136 2.42 5.13 -12.68
N ASN A 137 1.38 4.40 -13.01
CA ASN A 137 1.16 3.93 -14.38
C ASN A 137 0.43 4.96 -15.22
N LYS A 138 -0.58 5.59 -14.65
CA LYS A 138 -1.44 6.49 -15.38
C LYS A 138 -1.96 7.59 -14.48
N MET A 139 -2.00 8.79 -15.03
CA MET A 139 -2.74 9.92 -14.46
C MET A 139 -3.61 10.54 -15.53
N GLN A 140 -4.78 10.98 -15.13
CA GLN A 140 -5.65 11.83 -15.94
C GLN A 140 -6.12 12.97 -15.06
N TRP A 141 -6.11 14.19 -15.59
CA TRP A 141 -6.48 15.35 -14.79
C TRP A 141 -7.22 16.40 -15.56
N ILE A 142 -8.00 17.15 -14.81
CA ILE A 142 -8.65 18.40 -15.19
C ILE A 142 -8.44 19.35 -14.01
N CYS A 143 -7.68 20.41 -14.21
CA CYS A 143 -7.41 21.46 -13.21
C CYS A 143 -7.84 22.81 -13.80
N ASN A 144 -8.71 23.50 -13.11
CA ASN A 144 -9.16 24.83 -13.51
C ASN A 144 -8.77 25.85 -12.45
N GLY A 145 -8.03 26.89 -12.86
CA GLY A 145 -7.61 28.01 -12.04
C GLY A 145 -6.38 27.76 -11.19
N MET A 146 -6.04 26.50 -10.87
CA MET A 146 -4.91 26.14 -10.03
C MET A 146 -3.99 25.12 -10.71
N GLN A 147 -2.77 25.00 -10.17
CA GLN A 147 -1.86 23.88 -10.41
C GLN A 147 -1.92 22.92 -9.21
N VAL A 148 -1.86 21.61 -9.47
CA VAL A 148 -1.72 20.57 -8.45
C VAL A 148 -0.38 19.89 -8.62
N ASN A 149 0.47 19.96 -7.61
CA ASN A 149 1.66 19.14 -7.50
C ASN A 149 1.28 17.79 -6.88
N VAL A 150 1.59 16.73 -7.58
CA VAL A 150 1.52 15.36 -7.09
C VAL A 150 2.92 14.96 -6.65
N GLU A 151 3.07 14.53 -5.42
CA GLU A 151 4.37 14.36 -4.77
C GLU A 151 4.42 13.04 -4.01
N TRP A 152 5.63 12.44 -3.94
CA TRP A 152 5.91 11.40 -2.96
C TRP A 152 6.14 12.07 -1.61
N ASP A 153 5.47 11.55 -0.57
CA ASP A 153 5.69 11.98 0.82
C ASP A 153 7.09 11.56 1.26
N GLY A 154 7.91 12.54 1.60
CA GLY A 154 9.28 12.37 2.06
C GLY A 154 9.43 12.84 3.51
N SER A 155 10.36 12.24 4.26
CA SER A 155 10.60 12.62 5.68
C SER A 155 11.21 14.00 5.84
N THR A 156 11.93 14.47 4.82
CA THR A 156 12.71 15.73 4.87
C THR A 156 12.30 16.69 3.76
N ALA A 157 11.96 16.15 2.61
CA ALA A 157 11.51 16.92 1.45
C ALA A 157 10.66 16.03 0.53
N GLU A 158 9.64 16.65 -0.03
CA GLU A 158 8.75 16.00 -0.99
C GLU A 158 9.46 15.80 -2.34
N THR A 159 9.16 14.69 -2.99
CA THR A 159 9.67 14.47 -4.35
C THR A 159 8.55 14.62 -5.36
N LEU A 160 8.67 15.63 -6.21
CA LEU A 160 7.66 15.91 -7.24
C LEU A 160 7.54 14.75 -8.22
N ILE A 161 6.34 14.20 -8.34
CA ILE A 161 5.95 13.25 -9.38
C ILE A 161 5.54 14.01 -10.64
N ALA A 162 4.63 14.97 -10.50
CA ALA A 162 4.15 15.78 -11.59
C ALA A 162 3.47 17.08 -11.13
N GLY A 163 3.66 18.16 -11.87
CA GLY A 163 2.86 19.39 -11.76
C GLY A 163 1.73 19.37 -12.79
N LEU A 164 0.50 19.33 -12.32
CA LEU A 164 -0.69 19.18 -13.15
C LEU A 164 -1.42 20.52 -13.28
N SER A 165 -1.65 20.98 -14.50
CA SER A 165 -2.43 22.17 -14.79
C SER A 165 -3.26 21.98 -16.06
N GLY A 166 -4.38 22.70 -16.20
CA GLY A 166 -5.28 22.52 -17.34
C GLY A 166 -5.83 21.09 -17.38
N ASN A 167 -5.76 20.44 -18.52
CA ASN A 167 -6.19 19.06 -18.68
C ASN A 167 -5.13 18.21 -19.40
N GLY A 168 -5.01 16.95 -19.02
CA GLY A 168 -4.04 16.06 -19.64
C GLY A 168 -4.19 14.60 -19.21
N VAL A 169 -3.35 13.79 -19.85
CA VAL A 169 -3.22 12.36 -19.57
C VAL A 169 -1.73 12.01 -19.59
N TYR A 170 -1.30 11.34 -18.55
CA TYR A 170 -0.01 10.65 -18.49
C TYR A 170 -0.28 9.14 -18.59
N ASN A 171 0.47 8.43 -19.42
CA ASN A 171 0.39 6.99 -19.58
C ASN A 171 1.81 6.41 -19.58
N GLY A 172 2.24 5.89 -18.43
CA GLY A 172 3.58 5.36 -18.21
C GLY A 172 3.86 4.00 -18.85
N ASN A 173 2.88 3.40 -19.54
CA ASN A 173 3.10 2.16 -20.31
C ASN A 173 3.71 2.41 -21.68
N ASN A 174 4.01 3.65 -22.03
CA ASN A 174 4.67 3.99 -23.27
C ASN A 174 6.18 4.10 -23.04
N LEU A 175 6.99 3.57 -23.96
CA LEU A 175 8.46 3.63 -23.92
C LEU A 175 9.03 5.07 -23.84
N GLU A 176 8.24 6.06 -24.22
CA GLU A 176 8.61 7.47 -24.17
C GLU A 176 8.47 8.10 -22.78
N PHE A 177 7.66 7.50 -21.91
CA PHE A 177 7.43 7.98 -20.54
C PHE A 177 7.60 6.83 -19.58
N PRO A 178 8.79 6.66 -18.98
CA PRO A 178 9.01 5.60 -18.02
C PRO A 178 8.08 5.81 -16.82
N ALA A 179 7.57 4.70 -16.32
CA ALA A 179 6.85 4.70 -15.05
C ALA A 179 7.69 5.41 -13.97
N ILE A 180 7.04 6.21 -13.14
CA ILE A 180 7.71 6.98 -12.10
C ILE A 180 7.80 6.12 -10.86
N PRO A 181 8.99 5.56 -10.54
CA PRO A 181 9.17 4.79 -9.32
C PRO A 181 9.28 5.72 -8.13
N ILE A 182 9.02 5.19 -6.96
CA ILE A 182 9.38 5.84 -5.70
C ILE A 182 10.89 6.10 -5.72
N ASN A 183 11.28 7.34 -5.49
CA ASN A 183 12.68 7.66 -5.33
C ASN A 183 13.08 7.52 -3.85
N ALA A 184 13.33 6.29 -3.45
CA ALA A 184 13.80 5.99 -2.10
C ALA A 184 15.28 6.31 -1.87
N SER A 185 16.00 6.82 -2.88
CA SER A 185 17.43 7.07 -2.76
C SER A 185 17.71 8.43 -2.14
N GLY A 186 17.95 8.44 -0.84
CA GLY A 186 18.52 9.57 -0.13
C GLY A 186 17.78 10.02 1.11
N ASP A 187 16.59 9.55 1.33
CA ASP A 187 15.85 9.87 2.55
C ASP A 187 15.99 8.71 3.55
N SER A 188 16.87 8.89 4.55
CA SER A 188 17.18 7.87 5.55
C SER A 188 16.09 7.72 6.61
N GLY A 189 14.91 8.22 6.38
CA GLY A 189 13.84 8.19 7.36
C GLY A 189 12.46 8.19 6.71
N ASN A 190 11.87 7.03 6.54
CA ASN A 190 10.44 6.84 6.34
C ASN A 190 9.77 7.54 5.14
N VAL A 191 10.37 7.50 3.97
CA VAL A 191 9.58 7.69 2.76
C VAL A 191 8.74 6.43 2.57
N LEU A 192 7.57 6.42 3.13
CA LEU A 192 6.62 5.31 2.96
C LEU A 192 6.06 5.25 1.52
N GLY A 193 6.48 6.21 0.67
CA GLY A 193 6.02 6.33 -0.71
C GLY A 193 4.58 6.79 -0.84
N ASP A 194 3.99 7.28 0.24
CA ASP A 194 2.65 7.85 0.22
C ASP A 194 2.57 8.98 -0.81
N ILE A 195 1.40 9.19 -1.37
CA ILE A 195 1.19 10.26 -2.33
C ILE A 195 0.41 11.39 -1.66
N GLN A 196 0.95 12.59 -1.78
CA GLN A 196 0.35 13.81 -1.31
C GLN A 196 0.18 14.84 -2.42
N PHE A 197 -0.70 15.81 -2.17
CA PHE A 197 -0.96 16.92 -3.07
C PHE A 197 -0.67 18.24 -2.40
N SER A 198 -0.03 19.12 -3.18
CA SER A 198 0.07 20.55 -2.88
C SER A 198 -0.52 21.34 -4.04
N THR A 199 -1.23 22.42 -3.76
CA THR A 199 -1.81 23.28 -4.80
C THR A 199 -1.09 24.64 -4.86
N ALA A 200 -0.93 25.19 -6.06
CA ALA A 200 -0.38 26.50 -6.28
C ALA A 200 -1.37 27.37 -7.04
N GLY A 201 -1.49 28.62 -6.61
CA GLY A 201 -2.37 29.60 -7.23
C GLY A 201 -3.87 29.36 -7.01
N ALA A 202 -4.24 28.56 -6.02
CA ALA A 202 -5.63 28.24 -5.72
C ALA A 202 -6.40 29.48 -5.29
N ALA A 203 -7.50 29.76 -5.99
CA ALA A 203 -8.48 30.77 -5.61
C ALA A 203 -9.83 30.12 -5.27
N SER A 204 -10.71 30.86 -4.63
CA SER A 204 -12.04 30.35 -4.29
C SER A 204 -12.84 30.00 -5.55
N GLY A 205 -13.30 28.76 -5.63
CA GLY A 205 -14.03 28.22 -6.78
C GLY A 205 -13.16 27.49 -7.81
N ASP A 206 -11.85 27.53 -7.67
CA ASP A 206 -10.95 26.72 -8.50
C ASP A 206 -11.16 25.23 -8.21
N THR A 207 -10.96 24.39 -9.22
CA THR A 207 -11.29 22.96 -9.10
C THR A 207 -10.21 22.07 -9.69
N TYR A 208 -10.11 20.86 -9.12
CA TYR A 208 -9.46 19.77 -9.83
C TYR A 208 -10.25 18.47 -9.79
N THR A 209 -10.04 17.65 -10.79
CA THR A 209 -10.39 16.23 -10.81
C THR A 209 -9.18 15.46 -11.34
N ILE A 210 -8.68 14.52 -10.54
CA ILE A 210 -7.47 13.75 -10.85
C ILE A 210 -7.77 12.27 -10.65
N TRP A 211 -7.40 11.45 -11.63
CA TRP A 211 -7.35 10.00 -11.52
C TRP A 211 -5.90 9.54 -11.52
N ILE A 212 -5.57 8.64 -10.61
CA ILE A 212 -4.24 8.03 -10.52
C ILE A 212 -4.40 6.52 -10.50
N GLU A 213 -3.67 5.84 -11.39
CA GLU A 213 -3.49 4.39 -11.38
C GLU A 213 -2.07 4.05 -10.96
N LEU A 214 -1.97 3.23 -9.91
CA LEU A 214 -0.71 2.71 -9.40
C LEU A 214 -0.63 1.21 -9.68
N SER A 215 0.54 0.73 -10.09
CA SER A 215 0.91 -0.69 -10.03
C SER A 215 1.65 -0.98 -8.75
N LYS A 216 1.23 -2.03 -8.07
CA LYS A 216 1.87 -2.57 -6.87
C LYS A 216 3.01 -3.48 -7.27
N LYS A 217 4.13 -3.37 -6.57
CA LYS A 217 5.31 -4.20 -6.75
C LYS A 217 5.40 -5.27 -5.64
N PRO A 218 6.14 -6.35 -5.85
CA PRO A 218 6.31 -7.40 -4.83
C PRO A 218 7.05 -6.92 -3.59
N SER A 219 7.78 -5.82 -3.68
CA SER A 219 8.34 -5.16 -2.51
C SER A 219 7.21 -4.48 -1.74
N GLY A 220 6.91 -4.99 -0.56
CA GLY A 220 5.83 -4.49 0.31
C GLY A 220 4.43 -5.00 0.00
N TYR A 221 4.17 -5.60 -1.17
CA TYR A 221 2.86 -6.17 -1.50
C TYR A 221 2.95 -7.65 -1.85
N ASN A 222 1.97 -8.40 -1.37
CA ASN A 222 1.80 -9.80 -1.75
C ASN A 222 1.06 -9.89 -3.08
N THR A 223 1.81 -9.85 -4.18
CA THR A 223 1.26 -9.91 -5.53
C THR A 223 1.40 -11.33 -6.10
N PRO A 224 0.35 -11.93 -6.65
CA PRO A 224 0.37 -13.32 -7.12
C PRO A 224 1.40 -13.60 -8.19
N HIS A 225 1.77 -12.59 -8.97
CA HIS A 225 2.76 -12.75 -10.04
C HIS A 225 4.16 -13.06 -9.54
N TYR A 226 4.41 -12.85 -8.25
CA TYR A 226 5.72 -13.05 -7.63
C TYR A 226 5.72 -14.17 -6.60
N GLU A 227 4.56 -14.75 -6.30
CA GLU A 227 4.44 -15.97 -5.51
C GLU A 227 5.07 -17.20 -6.20
N HIS A 228 5.55 -17.05 -7.41
CA HIS A 228 6.26 -18.10 -8.16
C HIS A 228 7.69 -18.33 -7.69
N ASN A 229 8.12 -17.65 -6.64
CA ASN A 229 9.33 -18.01 -5.97
C ASN A 229 9.14 -19.36 -5.25
N SER A 230 10.11 -20.21 -5.41
CA SER A 230 10.22 -21.58 -4.92
C SER A 230 9.85 -21.82 -3.44
N THR A 231 9.68 -20.77 -2.66
CA THR A 231 9.27 -20.80 -1.25
C THR A 231 7.81 -21.15 -1.03
N LEU A 232 6.96 -21.00 -2.04
CA LEU A 232 5.52 -21.25 -1.90
C LEU A 232 5.05 -22.61 -2.42
N GLY A 233 5.98 -23.47 -2.86
CA GLY A 233 5.67 -24.83 -3.30
C GLY A 233 4.81 -24.91 -4.56
N PHE A 234 4.68 -23.81 -5.32
CA PHE A 234 4.14 -23.89 -6.67
C PHE A 234 5.21 -24.41 -7.62
N PRO A 235 4.88 -25.37 -8.49
CA PRO A 235 5.83 -25.84 -9.48
C PRO A 235 6.34 -24.65 -10.29
N VAL A 236 7.64 -24.58 -10.45
CA VAL A 236 8.38 -23.56 -11.22
C VAL A 236 7.92 -23.49 -12.68
N ASP A 237 7.09 -24.42 -13.10
CA ASP A 237 6.59 -24.58 -14.47
C ASP A 237 5.46 -23.61 -14.87
N TYR A 238 4.99 -22.76 -13.96
CA TYR A 238 4.18 -21.64 -14.38
C TYR A 238 5.04 -20.51 -14.93
N LYS A 239 5.98 -20.85 -15.77
CA LYS A 239 6.60 -19.89 -16.66
C LYS A 239 5.57 -19.48 -17.69
N VAL A 240 4.93 -18.36 -17.46
CA VAL A 240 4.31 -17.60 -18.54
C VAL A 240 5.42 -17.29 -19.53
N GLY A 241 5.57 -18.12 -20.55
CA GLY A 241 6.61 -17.92 -21.55
C GLY A 241 7.10 -19.18 -22.28
N ASN A 242 6.91 -20.34 -21.76
CA ASN A 242 7.11 -21.57 -22.55
C ASN A 242 5.77 -22.02 -23.15
N ARG A 243 5.31 -21.28 -24.14
CA ARG A 243 4.49 -21.90 -25.19
C ARG A 243 5.47 -22.44 -26.24
N PRO A 244 5.29 -23.70 -26.66
CA PRO A 244 6.03 -24.27 -27.78
C PRO A 244 5.76 -23.50 -29.06
#